data_76347d6ed33897d650f5300488a95556
#
_entry.id   76347d6ed33897d650f5300488a95556
#
_cell.length_a   1.000
_cell.length_b   1.000
_cell.length_c   1.000
_cell.angle_alpha   90.00
_cell.angle_beta   90.00
_cell.angle_gamma   90.00
#
_symmetry.space_group_name_H-M   'P 1'
#
loop_
_entity.id
_entity.type
_entity.pdbx_description
1 polymer ?
#
loop_
_entity_poly.entity_id
_entity_poly.type
_entity_poly.pdbx_seq_one_letter_code
_entity_poly.pdbx_strand_id
1 'polypeptide(L)' 'MGENTVIAAIGVYSMVKAKKGSWITLAEYDNKFKPICVKTEYVDGERIKEDIFYCLVNGNFKEVEE' A
#
# COMPACT_ATOMS: atom_id res chain seq x y z
N MET A 1 13.20 -3.94 14.06
CA MET A 1 11.80 -3.96 13.80
C MET A 1 11.48 -4.89 12.68
N GLY A 2 11.33 -5.15 11.81
CA GLY A 2 11.16 -6.11 10.77
C GLY A 2 9.73 -6.56 10.62
N GLU A 3 9.45 -7.72 11.15
CA GLU A 3 8.18 -8.39 10.93
C GLU A 3 7.06 -7.76 11.73
N ASN A 4 5.84 -8.01 11.32
CA ASN A 4 4.62 -7.64 12.05
C ASN A 4 4.47 -6.14 12.23
N THR A 5 4.94 -5.38 11.26
CA THR A 5 4.81 -3.94 11.26
C THR A 5 3.53 -3.54 10.54
N VAL A 6 2.87 -2.50 11.03
CA VAL A 6 1.72 -1.93 10.36
C VAL A 6 2.13 -0.57 9.81
N ILE A 7 1.98 -0.40 8.50
CA ILE A 7 2.38 0.82 7.82
C ILE A 7 1.13 1.40 7.14
N ALA A 8 0.84 2.66 7.42
CA ALA A 8 -0.28 3.35 6.81
C ALA A 8 0.24 4.51 5.97
N ALA A 9 -0.11 4.53 4.71
CA ALA A 9 0.26 5.60 3.79
C ALA A 9 -1.03 6.14 3.17
N ILE A 10 -1.68 7.03 3.89
CA ILE A 10 -3.01 7.50 3.53
C ILE A 10 -3.02 8.90 2.92
N GLY A 11 -1.85 9.45 2.62
CA GLY A 11 -1.77 10.73 1.91
C GLY A 11 -2.02 10.56 0.42
N VAL A 12 -2.25 11.70 -0.25
CA VAL A 12 -2.46 11.70 -1.70
C VAL A 12 -1.17 11.24 -2.39
N TYR A 13 -1.30 10.34 -3.36
CA TYR A 13 -0.18 9.79 -4.13
C TYR A 13 0.84 9.05 -3.27
N SER A 14 0.37 8.44 -2.19
CA SER A 14 1.26 7.69 -1.31
C SER A 14 1.67 6.36 -1.92
N MET A 15 2.87 5.97 -1.60
CA MET A 15 3.39 4.65 -1.93
C MET A 15 3.97 4.05 -0.66
N VAL A 16 3.95 2.72 -0.59
CA VAL A 16 4.48 2.05 0.59
C VAL A 16 5.29 0.83 0.16
N LYS A 17 6.36 0.61 0.89
CA LYS A 17 7.22 -0.56 0.72
C LYS A 17 7.41 -1.17 2.11
N ALA A 18 7.22 -2.48 2.21
CA ALA A 18 7.26 -3.15 3.50
C ALA A 18 7.89 -4.52 3.36
N LYS A 19 8.25 -5.08 4.51
CA LYS A 19 8.81 -6.42 4.59
C LYS A 19 7.69 -7.46 4.71
N LYS A 20 8.01 -8.68 4.35
CA LYS A 20 7.10 -9.80 4.51
C LYS A 20 6.68 -9.90 5.99
N GLY A 21 5.41 -10.14 6.19
CA GLY A 21 4.86 -10.20 7.55
C GLY A 21 4.26 -8.90 8.01
N SER A 22 4.31 -7.85 7.20
CA SER A 22 3.77 -6.54 7.54
C SER A 22 2.38 -6.36 6.95
N TRP A 23 1.61 -5.44 7.54
CA TRP A 23 0.35 -5.01 6.99
C TRP A 23 0.52 -3.61 6.41
N ILE A 24 -0.01 -3.38 5.24
CA ILE A 24 0.05 -2.06 4.61
C ILE A 24 -1.35 -1.55 4.31
N THR A 25 -1.55 -0.27 4.57
CA THR A 25 -2.82 0.41 4.33
C THR A 25 -2.58 1.56 3.38
N LEU A 26 -3.32 1.60 2.30
CA LEU A 26 -3.23 2.66 1.31
C LEU A 26 -4.61 3.25 1.07
N ALA A 27 -4.62 4.51 0.67
CA ALA A 27 -5.85 5.21 0.32
C ALA A 27 -5.76 5.72 -1.11
N GLU A 28 -6.88 5.66 -1.80
CA GLU A 28 -7.00 6.20 -3.14
C GLU A 28 -7.87 7.45 -3.09
N TYR A 29 -7.46 8.49 -3.81
CA TYR A 29 -8.15 9.77 -3.85
C TYR A 29 -8.58 10.09 -5.27
N ASP A 30 -9.69 10.84 -5.40
CA ASP A 30 -10.11 11.32 -6.69
C ASP A 30 -9.36 12.60 -7.06
N ASN A 31 -9.69 13.19 -8.20
CA ASN A 31 -9.00 14.38 -8.66
C ASN A 31 -9.35 15.63 -7.86
N LYS A 32 -10.28 15.52 -6.92
CA LYS A 32 -10.61 16.59 -5.98
C LYS A 32 -10.04 16.31 -4.60
N PHE A 33 -9.16 15.31 -4.50
CA PHE A 33 -8.49 14.89 -3.26
C PHE A 33 -9.47 14.41 -2.20
N LYS A 34 -10.57 13.82 -2.63
CA LYS A 34 -11.49 13.16 -1.70
C LYS A 34 -11.16 11.68 -1.67
N PRO A 35 -11.13 11.06 -0.49
CA PRO A 35 -10.84 9.64 -0.42
C PRO A 35 -11.95 8.82 -1.08
N ILE A 36 -11.55 7.94 -1.98
CA ILE A 36 -12.47 7.07 -2.69
C ILE A 36 -12.48 5.69 -2.04
N CYS A 37 -11.32 5.22 -1.65
CA CYS A 37 -11.14 3.84 -1.22
C CYS A 37 -9.94 3.75 -0.29
N VAL A 38 -10.08 2.93 0.75
CA VAL A 38 -8.98 2.62 1.66
C VAL A 38 -8.89 1.11 1.74
N LYS A 39 -7.71 0.55 1.52
CA LYS A 39 -7.52 -0.89 1.58
C LYS A 39 -6.30 -1.24 2.41
N THR A 40 -6.42 -2.36 3.10
CA THR A 40 -5.34 -2.93 3.89
C THR A 40 -5.02 -4.32 3.34
N GLU A 41 -3.74 -4.59 3.14
CA GLU A 41 -3.31 -5.90 2.66
C GLU A 41 -2.12 -6.38 3.46
N TYR A 42 -1.99 -7.70 3.52
CA TYR A 42 -0.88 -8.35 4.20
C TYR A 42 0.23 -8.65 3.19
N VAL A 43 1.45 -8.34 3.56
CA VAL A 43 2.62 -8.61 2.72
C VAL A 43 3.00 -10.07 2.92
N ASP A 44 2.52 -10.94 2.05
CA ASP A 44 2.72 -12.38 2.17
C ASP A 44 3.87 -12.91 1.31
N GLY A 45 4.45 -12.06 0.48
CA GLY A 45 5.54 -12.47 -0.40
C GLY A 45 5.07 -13.06 -1.72
N GLU A 46 3.76 -13.19 -1.90
CA GLU A 46 3.19 -13.74 -3.14
C GLU A 46 2.34 -12.72 -3.85
N ARG A 47 1.17 -12.39 -3.29
CA ARG A 47 0.30 -11.36 -3.87
C ARG A 47 0.90 -9.99 -3.66
N ILE A 48 1.34 -9.73 -2.45
CA ILE A 48 2.00 -8.47 -2.09
C ILE A 48 3.44 -8.82 -1.74
N LYS A 49 4.36 -8.43 -2.60
CA LYS A 49 5.76 -8.78 -2.45
C LYS A 49 6.45 -7.82 -1.50
N GLU A 50 7.47 -8.34 -0.81
CA GLU A 50 8.26 -7.48 0.07
C GLU A 50 9.22 -6.62 -0.75
N ASP A 51 9.61 -5.48 -0.17
CA ASP A 51 10.58 -4.56 -0.77
C ASP A 51 10.16 -4.02 -2.14
N ILE A 52 8.88 -3.97 -2.40
CA ILE A 52 8.32 -3.40 -3.62
C ILE A 52 7.38 -2.26 -3.20
N PHE A 53 7.49 -1.13 -3.86
CA PHE A 53 6.56 -0.04 -3.64
C PHE A 53 5.20 -0.37 -4.25
N TYR A 54 4.16 -0.09 -3.50
CA TYR A 54 2.78 -0.28 -3.96
C TYR A 54 2.01 1.01 -3.81
N CYS A 55 1.08 1.23 -4.72
CA CYS A 55 0.10 2.29 -4.61
C CYS A 55 -1.28 1.70 -4.87
N LEU A 56 -2.31 2.45 -4.54
CA LEU A 56 -3.69 1.98 -4.71
C LEU A 56 -4.28 2.66 -5.95
N VAL A 57 -4.67 1.85 -6.94
CA VAL A 57 -5.21 2.32 -8.21
C VAL A 57 -6.49 1.54 -8.50
N ASN A 58 -7.58 2.25 -8.68
CA ASN A 58 -8.89 1.65 -8.98
C ASN A 58 -9.27 0.58 -7.97
N GLY A 59 -8.91 0.80 -6.71
CA GLY A 59 -9.23 -0.12 -5.64
C GLY A 59 -8.30 -1.32 -5.55
N ASN A 60 -7.22 -1.35 -6.32
CA ASN A 60 -6.29 -2.47 -6.34
C ASN A 60 -4.87 -1.99 -6.05
N PHE A 61 -4.12 -2.83 -5.37
CA PHE A 61 -2.70 -2.56 -5.14
C PHE A 61 -1.93 -2.79 -6.44
N LYS A 62 -1.08 -1.84 -6.77
CA LYS A 62 -0.29 -1.89 -8.00
C LYS A 62 1.17 -1.68 -7.65
N GLU A 63 2.04 -2.50 -8.23
CA GLU A 63 3.48 -2.35 -8.06
C GLU A 63 3.95 -1.09 -8.77
N VAL A 64 4.83 -0.36 -8.10
CA VAL A 64 5.41 0.87 -8.64
C VAL A 64 6.88 0.63 -8.87
N GLU A 65 7.34 0.86 -10.09
CA GLU A 65 8.75 0.79 -10.40
C GLU A 65 9.43 2.11 -10.07
N GLU A 66 10.60 2.00 -9.49
CA GLU A 66 11.40 3.18 -9.21
C GLU A 66 12.13 3.67 -10.43
#